data_3508b977ebfc9be569bf1836c162233f
#
_entry.id   3508b977ebfc9be569bf1836c162233f
#
_cell.length_a   1.000
_cell.length_b   1.000
_cell.length_c   1.000
_cell.angle_alpha   90.00
_cell.angle_beta   90.00
_cell.angle_gamma   90.00
#
_symmetry.space_group_name_H-M   'P 1'
#
loop_
_entity.id
_entity.type
_entity.pdbx_description
1 polymer ?
#
loop_
_entity_poly.entity_id
_entity_poly.type
_entity_poly.pdbx_seq_one_letter_code
_entity_poly.pdbx_strand_id
1 'polypeptide(L)'
;MGKYIQESELINSSFDCFCINLATAGSLSDIGHISLKKLLKYFFLLKHISNVVREIRPELVYITPNAGRKAFFKDFIVVQMLKSMGCKVIAHYHNKGVSVYQSKWVYNFFYKRFFSNLKVILLAENLYKDMAKYVKREDVYICPNGIPSSCKEEMEARRNNVIPHLLFLSNLLI
;
A
#
# COMPACT_ATOMS: atom_id res chain seq x y z
N MET A 1 2.78 2.36 8.67
CA MET A 1 3.23 3.20 7.53
C MET A 1 2.30 4.38 7.29
N GLY A 2 1.00 4.21 7.06
CA GLY A 2 0.07 5.32 6.82
C GLY A 2 0.14 6.44 7.87
N LYS A 3 0.20 6.09 9.16
CA LYS A 3 0.34 7.06 10.23
C LYS A 3 1.61 7.94 10.11
N TYR A 4 2.77 7.35 9.82
CA TYR A 4 4.02 8.09 9.65
C TYR A 4 4.02 9.03 8.44
N ILE A 5 3.31 8.67 7.36
CA ILE A 5 3.11 9.56 6.20
C ILE A 5 2.23 10.74 6.60
N GLN A 6 1.14 10.49 7.34
CA GLN A 6 0.24 11.53 7.83
C GLN A 6 0.90 12.50 8.81
N GLU A 7 1.83 12.01 9.62
CA GLU A 7 2.55 12.79 10.66
C GLU A 7 3.88 13.37 10.15
N SER A 8 4.27 13.12 8.89
CA SER A 8 5.54 13.62 8.33
C SER A 8 5.50 15.12 8.09
N GLU A 9 6.33 15.87 8.81
CA GLU A 9 6.49 17.32 8.64
C GLU A 9 6.90 17.67 7.20
N LEU A 10 7.81 16.88 6.60
CA LEU A 10 8.28 17.10 5.23
C LEU A 10 7.15 16.97 4.22
N ILE A 11 6.27 15.97 4.38
CA ILE A 11 5.13 15.75 3.49
C ILE A 11 4.10 16.84 3.69
N ASN A 12 3.75 17.15 4.94
CA ASN A 12 2.72 18.15 5.26
C ASN A 12 3.15 19.59 4.97
N SER A 13 4.45 19.88 4.93
CA SER A 13 4.95 21.18 4.48
C SER A 13 4.98 21.33 2.96
N SER A 14 5.01 20.20 2.23
CA SER A 14 5.12 20.18 0.76
C SER A 14 3.80 19.92 0.05
N PHE A 15 2.84 19.28 0.74
CA PHE A 15 1.55 18.88 0.17
C PHE A 15 0.41 19.14 1.15
N ASP A 16 -0.73 19.55 0.62
CA ASP A 16 -2.01 19.51 1.35
C ASP A 16 -2.56 18.07 1.29
N CYS A 17 -2.48 17.33 2.40
CA CYS A 17 -2.73 15.90 2.46
C CYS A 17 -4.13 15.57 2.97
N PHE A 18 -4.90 14.84 2.18
CA PHE A 18 -6.21 14.30 2.56
C PHE A 18 -6.18 12.78 2.64
N CYS A 19 -6.57 12.21 3.79
CA CYS A 19 -6.43 10.77 4.04
C CYS A 19 -7.79 10.07 4.12
N ILE A 20 -7.95 8.99 3.33
CA ILE A 20 -9.14 8.13 3.37
C ILE A 20 -8.74 6.72 3.81
N ASN A 21 -9.40 6.18 4.83
CA ASN A 21 -9.19 4.80 5.26
C ASN A 21 -9.97 3.82 4.37
N LEU A 22 -9.26 2.93 3.67
CA LEU A 22 -9.84 1.91 2.78
C LEU A 22 -10.29 0.63 3.53
N ALA A 23 -10.15 0.57 4.85
CA ALA A 23 -10.55 -0.61 5.62
C ALA A 23 -12.08 -0.78 5.63
N THR A 24 -12.54 -1.96 5.21
CA THR A 24 -13.97 -2.36 5.25
C THR A 24 -14.27 -3.37 6.33
N ALA A 25 -13.25 -3.96 6.97
CA ALA A 25 -13.39 -4.91 8.08
C ALA A 25 -13.55 -4.15 9.39
N GLY A 26 -14.53 -4.55 10.20
CA GLY A 26 -14.74 -3.97 11.53
C GLY A 26 -13.95 -4.68 12.64
N SER A 27 -13.51 -5.93 12.40
CA SER A 27 -12.74 -6.76 13.34
C SER A 27 -11.82 -7.73 12.60
N LEU A 28 -10.85 -8.31 13.30
CA LEU A 28 -9.94 -9.32 12.75
C LEU A 28 -10.69 -10.58 12.29
N SER A 29 -11.71 -11.00 13.01
CA SER A 29 -12.56 -12.15 12.66
C SER A 29 -13.36 -11.96 11.37
N ASP A 30 -13.54 -10.72 10.95
CA ASP A 30 -14.24 -10.36 9.71
C ASP A 30 -13.37 -10.51 8.44
N ILE A 31 -12.07 -10.71 8.58
CA ILE A 31 -11.14 -10.77 7.44
C ILE A 31 -11.40 -12.04 6.63
N GLY A 32 -11.61 -11.89 5.31
CA GLY A 32 -11.77 -13.01 4.38
C GLY A 32 -13.21 -13.43 4.09
N HIS A 33 -14.19 -13.07 4.93
CA HIS A 33 -15.60 -13.38 4.68
C HIS A 33 -16.28 -12.28 3.83
N ILE A 34 -16.99 -12.71 2.78
CA ILE A 34 -17.82 -11.81 1.95
C ILE A 34 -19.22 -11.80 2.58
N SER A 35 -19.72 -10.62 2.93
CA SER A 35 -21.10 -10.43 3.34
C SER A 35 -21.73 -9.27 2.57
N LEU A 36 -23.05 -9.29 2.41
CA LEU A 36 -23.80 -8.21 1.75
C LEU A 36 -23.53 -6.85 2.44
N LYS A 37 -23.45 -6.85 3.76
CA LYS A 37 -23.12 -5.66 4.56
C LYS A 37 -21.75 -5.08 4.19
N LYS A 38 -20.72 -5.93 3.94
CA LYS A 38 -19.38 -5.48 3.51
C LYS A 38 -19.41 -4.94 2.09
N LEU A 39 -20.20 -5.55 1.21
CA LEU A 39 -20.36 -5.07 -0.15
C LEU A 39 -21.00 -3.68 -0.19
N LEU A 40 -22.04 -3.46 0.60
CA LEU A 40 -22.67 -2.15 0.76
C LEU A 40 -21.69 -1.11 1.34
N LYS A 41 -20.96 -1.47 2.42
CA LYS A 41 -19.92 -0.59 2.97
C LYS A 41 -18.86 -0.22 1.92
N TYR A 42 -18.45 -1.19 1.11
CA TYR A 42 -17.49 -0.94 0.03
C TYR A 42 -18.06 -0.02 -1.05
N PHE A 43 -19.32 -0.18 -1.42
CA PHE A 43 -20.00 0.72 -2.36
C PHE A 43 -20.05 2.17 -1.83
N PHE A 44 -20.43 2.36 -0.56
CA PHE A 44 -20.42 3.68 0.06
C PHE A 44 -19.01 4.28 0.14
N LEU A 45 -18.00 3.46 0.40
CA LEU A 45 -16.59 3.89 0.36
C LEU A 45 -16.19 4.39 -1.03
N LEU A 46 -16.53 3.66 -2.10
CA LEU A 46 -16.26 4.09 -3.47
C LEU A 46 -16.95 5.43 -3.79
N LYS A 47 -18.22 5.59 -3.38
CA LYS A 47 -18.96 6.85 -3.53
C LYS A 47 -18.28 7.98 -2.77
N HIS A 48 -17.86 7.73 -1.52
CA HIS A 48 -17.14 8.72 -0.72
C HIS A 48 -15.82 9.14 -1.39
N ILE A 49 -14.99 8.18 -1.84
CA ILE A 49 -13.75 8.48 -2.58
C ILE A 49 -14.04 9.33 -3.81
N SER A 50 -15.06 8.96 -4.60
CA SER A 50 -15.43 9.70 -5.80
C SER A 50 -15.83 11.14 -5.51
N ASN A 51 -16.59 11.38 -4.43
CA ASN A 51 -17.00 12.72 -4.03
C ASN A 51 -15.79 13.57 -3.60
N VAL A 52 -14.93 13.01 -2.74
CA VAL A 52 -13.71 13.68 -2.27
C VAL A 52 -12.78 14.03 -3.44
N VAL A 53 -12.58 13.11 -4.39
CA VAL A 53 -11.73 13.34 -5.57
C VAL A 53 -12.30 14.46 -6.45
N ARG A 54 -13.63 14.55 -6.61
CA ARG A 54 -14.26 15.63 -7.38
C ARG A 54 -14.15 16.99 -6.71
N GLU A 55 -14.23 17.01 -5.38
CA GLU A 55 -14.14 18.23 -4.57
C GLU A 55 -12.71 18.75 -4.51
N ILE A 56 -11.76 17.89 -4.12
CA ILE A 56 -10.36 18.27 -3.87
C ILE A 56 -9.55 18.35 -5.18
N ARG A 57 -9.89 17.52 -6.19
CA ARG A 57 -9.14 17.39 -7.46
C ARG A 57 -7.65 17.14 -7.22
N PRO A 58 -7.26 16.07 -6.52
CA PRO A 58 -5.89 15.84 -6.12
C PRO A 58 -4.97 15.68 -7.33
N GLU A 59 -3.79 16.28 -7.29
CA GLU A 59 -2.76 16.11 -8.33
C GLU A 59 -2.16 14.71 -8.32
N LEU A 60 -2.07 14.09 -7.12
CA LEU A 60 -1.51 12.76 -6.92
C LEU A 60 -2.32 11.98 -5.88
N VAL A 61 -2.60 10.72 -6.17
CA VAL A 61 -3.20 9.80 -5.21
C VAL A 61 -2.20 8.71 -4.84
N TYR A 62 -1.86 8.64 -3.57
CA TYR A 62 -1.01 7.58 -3.01
C TYR A 62 -1.88 6.45 -2.46
N ILE A 63 -1.56 5.20 -2.81
CA ILE A 63 -2.28 4.01 -2.36
C ILE A 63 -1.31 2.88 -1.99
N THR A 64 -1.67 2.08 -0.98
CA THR A 64 -0.93 0.86 -0.57
C THR A 64 -1.74 -0.39 -0.93
N PRO A 65 -1.65 -0.89 -2.18
CA PRO A 65 -2.49 -1.99 -2.64
C PRO A 65 -1.95 -3.35 -2.21
N ASN A 66 -2.82 -4.34 -2.25
CA ASN A 66 -2.46 -5.74 -2.06
C ASN A 66 -1.97 -6.37 -3.37
N ALA A 67 -0.93 -7.22 -3.27
CA ALA A 67 -0.34 -7.87 -4.44
C ALA A 67 -1.21 -9.00 -5.04
N GLY A 68 -2.17 -9.56 -4.30
CA GLY A 68 -2.99 -10.66 -4.78
C GLY A 68 -4.23 -10.98 -3.95
N ARG A 69 -4.81 -12.14 -4.20
CA ARG A 69 -6.04 -12.65 -3.56
C ARG A 69 -7.25 -11.72 -3.77
N LYS A 70 -8.32 -11.92 -3.00
CA LYS A 70 -9.56 -11.10 -3.09
C LYS A 70 -9.34 -9.62 -2.79
N ALA A 71 -8.34 -9.31 -1.94
CA ALA A 71 -8.00 -7.93 -1.59
C ALA A 71 -7.51 -7.13 -2.80
N PHE A 72 -6.71 -7.74 -3.69
CA PHE A 72 -6.27 -7.11 -4.93
C PHE A 72 -7.44 -6.59 -5.79
N PHE A 73 -8.52 -7.37 -5.93
CA PHE A 73 -9.65 -6.95 -6.77
C PHE A 73 -10.39 -5.72 -6.22
N LYS A 74 -10.44 -5.56 -4.89
CA LYS A 74 -10.97 -4.32 -4.29
C LYS A 74 -10.08 -3.14 -4.65
N ASP A 75 -8.78 -3.28 -4.46
CA ASP A 75 -7.82 -2.22 -4.76
C ASP A 75 -7.80 -1.90 -6.26
N PHE A 76 -7.97 -2.92 -7.12
CA PHE A 76 -8.11 -2.75 -8.56
C PHE A 76 -9.29 -1.83 -8.92
N ILE A 77 -10.47 -2.05 -8.33
CA ILE A 77 -11.66 -1.22 -8.61
C ILE A 77 -11.39 0.24 -8.22
N VAL A 78 -10.81 0.48 -7.03
CA VAL A 78 -10.43 1.82 -6.57
C VAL A 78 -9.48 2.48 -7.56
N VAL A 79 -8.40 1.79 -7.96
CA VAL A 79 -7.41 2.34 -8.88
C VAL A 79 -8.00 2.63 -10.26
N GLN A 80 -8.85 1.73 -10.80
CA GLN A 80 -9.49 2.00 -12.09
C GLN A 80 -10.45 3.20 -12.01
N MET A 81 -11.20 3.34 -10.93
CA MET A 81 -12.06 4.50 -10.69
C MET A 81 -11.23 5.80 -10.62
N LEU A 82 -10.14 5.83 -9.86
CA LEU A 82 -9.26 6.99 -9.77
C LEU A 82 -8.67 7.37 -11.14
N LYS A 83 -8.21 6.38 -11.91
CA LYS A 83 -7.71 6.59 -13.28
C LYS A 83 -8.78 7.13 -14.22
N SER A 84 -10.01 6.61 -14.14
CA SER A 84 -11.14 7.11 -14.95
C SER A 84 -11.54 8.55 -14.62
N MET A 85 -11.21 9.01 -13.40
CA MET A 85 -11.39 10.39 -12.96
C MET A 85 -10.18 11.29 -13.30
N GLY A 86 -9.17 10.77 -14.01
CA GLY A 86 -7.99 11.53 -14.43
C GLY A 86 -6.91 11.68 -13.36
N CYS A 87 -7.01 10.99 -12.22
CA CYS A 87 -6.01 11.08 -11.17
C CYS A 87 -4.69 10.40 -11.56
N LYS A 88 -3.56 11.02 -11.25
CA LYS A 88 -2.26 10.36 -11.23
C LYS A 88 -2.18 9.50 -9.98
N VAL A 89 -1.88 8.20 -10.15
CA VAL A 89 -1.84 7.24 -9.03
C VAL A 89 -0.43 6.71 -8.85
N ILE A 90 0.03 6.68 -7.60
CA ILE A 90 1.27 6.02 -7.21
C ILE A 90 0.94 4.90 -6.21
N ALA A 91 1.41 3.69 -6.49
CA ALA A 91 1.17 2.51 -5.67
C ALA A 91 2.42 2.12 -4.89
N HIS A 92 2.33 2.12 -3.55
CA HIS A 92 3.42 1.69 -2.68
C HIS A 92 3.18 0.27 -2.18
N TYR A 93 4.01 -0.66 -2.64
CA TYR A 93 3.92 -2.07 -2.27
C TYR A 93 4.77 -2.39 -1.04
N HIS A 94 4.12 -2.89 0.01
CA HIS A 94 4.75 -3.42 1.23
C HIS A 94 4.80 -4.95 1.25
N ASN A 95 4.22 -5.59 0.26
CA ASN A 95 4.17 -7.04 0.13
C ASN A 95 4.61 -7.49 -1.26
N LYS A 96 5.07 -8.74 -1.35
CA LYS A 96 5.39 -9.46 -2.57
C LYS A 96 4.22 -10.38 -2.93
N GLY A 97 4.05 -10.70 -4.22
CA GLY A 97 3.05 -11.68 -4.63
C GLY A 97 2.50 -11.52 -6.04
N VAL A 98 2.85 -10.47 -6.78
CA VAL A 98 2.40 -10.27 -8.16
C VAL A 98 2.89 -11.45 -9.04
N SER A 99 4.17 -11.84 -8.92
CA SER A 99 4.75 -12.96 -9.66
C SER A 99 4.06 -14.30 -9.37
N VAL A 100 3.55 -14.50 -8.16
CA VAL A 100 2.85 -15.73 -7.75
C VAL A 100 1.55 -15.94 -8.53
N TYR A 101 0.83 -14.84 -8.82
CA TYR A 101 -0.48 -14.89 -9.48
C TYR A 101 -0.43 -14.62 -10.97
N GLN A 102 0.68 -14.12 -11.51
CA GLN A 102 0.81 -13.71 -12.91
C GLN A 102 0.62 -14.84 -13.94
N SER A 103 0.81 -16.09 -13.57
CA SER A 103 0.58 -17.26 -14.42
C SER A 103 -0.92 -17.52 -14.68
N LYS A 104 -1.78 -17.06 -13.76
CA LYS A 104 -3.23 -17.17 -13.91
C LYS A 104 -3.74 -16.11 -14.89
N TRP A 105 -4.38 -16.50 -15.98
CA TRP A 105 -4.82 -15.60 -17.05
C TRP A 105 -5.69 -14.44 -16.53
N VAL A 106 -6.57 -14.70 -15.55
CA VAL A 106 -7.42 -13.68 -14.91
C VAL A 106 -6.57 -12.60 -14.26
N TYR A 107 -5.61 -12.99 -13.41
CA TYR A 107 -4.72 -12.03 -12.75
C TYR A 107 -3.84 -11.29 -13.74
N ASN A 108 -3.31 -12.00 -14.76
CA ASN A 108 -2.49 -11.37 -15.79
C ASN A 108 -3.26 -10.26 -16.55
N PHE A 109 -4.54 -10.49 -16.87
CA PHE A 109 -5.40 -9.47 -17.48
C PHE A 109 -5.58 -8.25 -16.57
N PHE A 110 -5.92 -8.49 -15.29
CA PHE A 110 -6.15 -7.42 -14.34
C PHE A 110 -4.86 -6.67 -13.97
N TYR A 111 -3.72 -7.35 -13.85
CA TYR A 111 -2.43 -6.69 -13.59
C TYR A 111 -2.01 -5.78 -14.75
N LYS A 112 -2.16 -6.19 -16.00
CA LYS A 112 -1.88 -5.33 -17.15
C LYS A 112 -2.66 -4.01 -17.08
N ARG A 113 -3.95 -4.06 -16.71
CA ARG A 113 -4.76 -2.86 -16.56
C ARG A 113 -4.44 -2.08 -15.28
N PHE A 114 -4.13 -2.78 -14.19
CA PHE A 114 -3.79 -2.15 -12.92
C PHE A 114 -2.53 -1.31 -13.05
N PHE A 115 -1.46 -1.88 -13.57
CA PHE A 115 -0.15 -1.24 -13.67
C PHE A 115 -0.01 -0.28 -14.87
N SER A 116 -0.94 -0.27 -15.82
CA SER A 116 -0.92 0.68 -16.93
C SER A 116 -0.91 2.13 -16.43
N ASN A 117 0.06 2.94 -16.87
CA ASN A 117 0.20 4.34 -16.49
C ASN A 117 0.21 4.56 -14.95
N LEU A 118 0.90 3.70 -14.23
CA LEU A 118 0.97 3.75 -12.78
C LEU A 118 2.44 3.75 -12.36
N LYS A 119 2.80 4.68 -11.47
CA LYS A 119 4.11 4.67 -10.83
C LYS A 119 4.07 3.82 -9.57
N VAL A 120 5.20 3.18 -9.25
CA VAL A 120 5.29 2.22 -8.15
C VAL A 120 6.42 2.58 -7.22
N ILE A 121 6.16 2.48 -5.92
CA ILE A 121 7.18 2.54 -4.87
C ILE A 121 7.37 1.13 -4.31
N LEU A 122 8.63 0.71 -4.18
CA LEU A 122 9.02 -0.58 -3.58
C LEU A 122 9.97 -0.35 -2.40
N LEU A 123 9.94 -1.26 -1.43
CA LEU A 123 10.80 -1.20 -0.25
C LEU A 123 12.27 -1.55 -0.55
N ALA A 124 12.54 -2.29 -1.63
CA ALA A 124 13.88 -2.70 -2.02
C ALA A 124 13.94 -3.02 -3.52
N GLU A 125 15.12 -2.88 -4.11
CA GLU A 125 15.37 -3.14 -5.54
C GLU A 125 15.00 -4.57 -5.95
N ASN A 126 15.29 -5.56 -5.10
CA ASN A 126 15.00 -6.96 -5.37
C ASN A 126 13.50 -7.26 -5.54
N LEU A 127 12.62 -6.40 -5.03
CA LEU A 127 11.17 -6.54 -5.20
C LEU A 127 10.71 -6.20 -6.62
N TYR A 128 11.50 -5.49 -7.40
CA TYR A 128 11.18 -5.18 -8.79
C TYR A 128 10.93 -6.44 -9.63
N LYS A 129 11.67 -7.52 -9.38
CA LYS A 129 11.51 -8.81 -10.07
C LYS A 129 10.08 -9.37 -9.95
N ASP A 130 9.37 -9.04 -8.88
CA ASP A 130 8.00 -9.51 -8.64
C ASP A 130 7.00 -8.91 -9.64
N MET A 131 7.25 -7.73 -10.18
CA MET A 131 6.33 -7.00 -11.05
C MET A 131 6.94 -6.51 -12.38
N ALA A 132 8.18 -6.87 -12.68
CA ALA A 132 8.90 -6.45 -13.88
C ALA A 132 8.17 -6.75 -15.20
N LYS A 133 7.25 -7.72 -15.20
CA LYS A 133 6.39 -8.04 -16.36
C LYS A 133 5.39 -6.93 -16.69
N TYR A 134 5.03 -6.09 -15.72
CA TYR A 134 3.92 -5.13 -15.84
C TYR A 134 4.34 -3.68 -15.70
N VAL A 135 5.48 -3.42 -15.05
CA VAL A 135 5.97 -2.07 -14.74
C VAL A 135 7.38 -1.91 -15.29
N LYS A 136 7.63 -0.82 -16.01
CA LYS A 136 8.97 -0.49 -16.47
C LYS A 136 9.83 -0.01 -15.30
N ARG A 137 11.14 -0.25 -15.36
CA ARG A 137 12.06 0.17 -14.28
C ARG A 137 12.06 1.68 -14.05
N GLU A 138 11.87 2.48 -15.10
CA GLU A 138 11.77 3.94 -15.05
C GLU A 138 10.57 4.46 -14.25
N ASP A 139 9.51 3.64 -14.08
CA ASP A 139 8.32 3.96 -13.31
C ASP A 139 8.38 3.45 -11.86
N VAL A 140 9.54 2.92 -11.43
CA VAL A 140 9.73 2.34 -10.09
C VAL A 140 10.68 3.18 -9.26
N TYR A 141 10.23 3.53 -8.06
CA TYR A 141 11.00 4.23 -7.04
C TYR A 141 11.28 3.29 -5.87
N ILE A 142 12.46 3.40 -5.28
CA ILE A 142 12.82 2.60 -4.09
C ILE A 142 12.76 3.50 -2.87
N CYS A 143 11.91 3.09 -1.90
CA CYS A 143 11.76 3.76 -0.62
C CYS A 143 11.73 2.71 0.50
N PRO A 144 12.86 2.43 1.17
CA PRO A 144 12.93 1.48 2.27
C PRO A 144 12.12 1.95 3.48
N ASN A 145 11.66 1.00 4.30
CA ASN A 145 11.10 1.35 5.60
C ASN A 145 12.16 1.99 6.49
N GLY A 146 11.83 3.12 7.09
CA GLY A 146 12.64 3.77 8.11
C GLY A 146 12.15 3.46 9.52
N ILE A 147 13.05 3.55 10.49
CA ILE A 147 12.74 3.54 11.92
C ILE A 147 13.03 4.95 12.45
N PRO A 148 12.14 5.54 13.27
CA PRO A 148 12.44 6.84 13.89
C PRO A 148 13.74 6.79 14.68
N SER A 149 14.56 7.84 14.61
CA SER A 149 15.90 7.86 15.21
C SER A 149 15.90 7.96 16.74
N SER A 150 14.73 8.05 17.40
CA SER A 150 14.60 8.07 18.86
C SER A 150 15.17 6.83 19.58
N CYS A 151 15.48 5.76 18.85
CA CYS A 151 16.11 4.57 19.42
C CYS A 151 17.66 4.63 19.49
N LYS A 152 18.31 5.67 18.96
CA LYS A 152 19.78 5.69 18.90
C LYS A 152 20.42 5.86 20.28
N GLU A 153 19.88 6.74 21.10
CA GLU A 153 20.41 7.03 22.43
C GLU A 153 20.29 5.85 23.41
N GLU A 154 19.16 5.11 23.34
CA GLU A 154 18.97 3.90 24.14
C GLU A 154 19.85 2.74 23.69
N MET A 155 20.16 2.65 22.39
CA MET A 155 21.05 1.60 21.86
C MET A 155 22.51 1.84 22.22
N GLU A 156 22.98 3.09 22.32
CA GLU A 156 24.36 3.42 22.75
C GLU A 156 24.58 3.11 24.22
N ALA A 157 23.59 3.36 25.07
CA ALA A 157 23.67 3.04 26.52
C ALA A 157 23.77 1.52 26.79
N ARG A 158 23.30 0.66 25.88
CA ARG A 158 23.32 -0.81 26.02
C ARG A 158 24.54 -1.49 25.39
N ARG A 159 25.41 -0.78 24.69
CA ARG A 159 26.59 -1.33 24.01
C ARG A 159 27.67 -1.89 24.96
N ASN A 160 27.57 -1.64 26.25
CA ASN A 160 28.53 -2.11 27.24
C ASN A 160 28.26 -3.50 27.82
N ASN A 161 27.24 -4.21 27.32
CA ASN A 161 27.01 -5.59 27.75
C ASN A 161 27.94 -6.57 27.01
N VAL A 162 28.68 -7.36 27.78
CA VAL A 162 29.64 -8.36 27.27
C VAL A 162 28.94 -9.49 26.46
N ILE A 163 27.66 -9.72 26.74
CA ILE A 163 26.86 -10.73 26.02
C ILE A 163 25.74 -9.99 25.26
N PRO A 164 25.68 -10.10 23.92
CA PRO A 164 24.61 -9.49 23.16
C PRO A 164 23.27 -10.18 23.42
N HIS A 165 22.26 -9.38 23.75
CA HIS A 165 20.88 -9.84 23.91
C HIS A 165 20.13 -9.67 22.58
N LEU A 166 19.57 -10.78 22.04
CA LEU A 166 18.74 -10.77 20.84
C LEU A 166 17.27 -10.96 21.24
N LEU A 167 16.42 -9.98 20.92
CA LEU A 167 14.98 -10.11 21.01
C LEU A 167 14.39 -10.33 19.60
N PHE A 168 13.78 -11.47 19.39
CA PHE A 168 13.08 -11.80 18.14
C PHE A 168 11.57 -11.64 18.35
N LEU A 169 10.98 -10.66 17.66
CA LEU A 169 9.54 -10.40 17.66
C LEU A 169 8.95 -10.85 16.32
N SER A 170 8.09 -11.84 16.35
CA SER A 170 7.40 -12.34 15.17
C SER A 170 5.96 -12.72 15.48
N ASN A 171 5.05 -12.50 14.53
CA ASN A 171 3.72 -13.05 14.58
C ASN A 171 3.81 -14.53 14.17
N LEU A 172 4.06 -15.41 15.14
CA LEU A 172 3.94 -16.85 14.93
C LEU A 172 2.43 -17.17 14.83
N LEU A 173 1.96 -17.39 13.60
CA LEU A 173 0.70 -18.08 13.39
C LEU A 173 0.98 -19.57 13.61
N ILE A 174 0.64 -20.08 14.79
CA ILE A 174 0.56 -21.51 15.10
C ILE A 174 -0.77 -22.03 14.58
#